data_4515a1e25587ffa1de719b01586b2d3d
#
_entry.id   4515a1e25587ffa1de719b01586b2d3d
#
_cell.length_a   1.000
_cell.length_b   1.000
_cell.length_c   1.000
_cell.angle_alpha   90.00
_cell.angle_beta   90.00
_cell.angle_gamma   90.00
#
_symmetry.space_group_name_H-M   'P 1'
#
loop_
_entity.id
_entity.type
_entity.pdbx_description
1 polymer ?
#
loop_
_entity_poly.entity_id
_entity_poly.type
_entity_poly.pdbx_seq_one_letter_code
_entity_poly.pdbx_strand_id
1 'polypeptide(L)'
;MLTKHLLKLAPHRLHNFIFRLILDKTINRNPDVCQRLREIGGKTFLLEAGDIHKNYSFYVEDGRICVDPERKRMPDVVMQGDFDTFLRLFLRKADADSLFFSRRLVIKGDVKTSVFFKNLLEHL
;
A
#
# COMPACT_ATOMS: atom_id res chain seq x y z
N MET A 1 8.38 7.49 19.26
CA MET A 1 8.43 8.93 18.99
C MET A 1 9.66 9.34 18.21
N LEU A 2 10.86 9.01 18.67
CA LEU A 2 12.08 9.26 17.91
C LEU A 2 12.02 8.57 16.53
N THR A 3 11.48 7.38 16.45
CA THR A 3 11.34 6.62 15.22
C THR A 3 10.46 7.34 14.19
N LYS A 4 9.31 7.88 14.62
CA LYS A 4 8.42 8.63 13.71
C LYS A 4 9.06 9.91 13.23
N HIS A 5 9.79 10.59 14.11
CA HIS A 5 10.50 11.81 13.75
C HIS A 5 11.58 11.53 12.70
N LEU A 6 12.34 10.46 12.88
CA LEU A 6 13.35 10.03 11.92
C LEU A 6 12.72 9.64 10.57
N LEU A 7 11.60 8.93 10.59
CA LEU A 7 10.88 8.57 9.38
C LEU A 7 10.38 9.81 8.64
N LYS A 8 9.88 10.79 9.37
CA LYS A 8 9.38 12.04 8.80
C LYS A 8 10.50 12.83 8.11
N LEU A 9 11.70 12.80 8.67
CA LEU A 9 12.86 13.51 8.13
C LEU A 9 13.57 12.75 7.02
N ALA A 10 13.37 11.44 6.92
CA ALA A 10 14.03 10.63 5.90
C ALA A 10 13.59 11.06 4.50
N PRO A 11 14.49 11.07 3.51
CA PRO A 11 14.13 11.46 2.15
C PRO A 11 13.17 10.47 1.51
N HIS A 12 12.35 10.96 0.59
CA HIS A 12 11.36 10.13 -0.11
C HIS A 12 12.02 8.96 -0.87
N ARG A 13 13.23 9.14 -1.34
CA ARG A 13 13.99 8.08 -2.02
C ARG A 13 14.15 6.85 -1.12
N LEU A 14 14.49 7.09 0.15
CA LEU A 14 14.68 6.01 1.12
C LEU A 14 13.34 5.34 1.43
N HIS A 15 12.27 6.13 1.60
CA HIS A 15 10.93 5.58 1.82
C HIS A 15 10.51 4.68 0.65
N ASN A 16 10.67 5.15 -0.57
CA ASN A 16 10.30 4.38 -1.76
C ASN A 16 11.14 3.12 -1.92
N PHE A 17 12.41 3.19 -1.59
CA PHE A 17 13.29 2.03 -1.62
C PHE A 17 12.83 0.94 -0.65
N ILE A 18 12.56 1.33 0.59
CA ILE A 18 12.08 0.40 1.62
C ILE A 18 10.71 -0.17 1.25
N PHE A 19 9.82 0.67 0.75
CA PHE A 19 8.49 0.26 0.32
C PHE A 19 8.59 -0.78 -0.81
N ARG A 20 9.45 -0.54 -1.78
CA ARG A 20 9.70 -1.48 -2.88
C ARG A 20 10.21 -2.83 -2.36
N LEU A 21 11.14 -2.81 -1.39
CA LEU A 21 11.65 -4.04 -0.79
C LEU A 21 10.54 -4.83 -0.10
N ILE A 22 9.67 -4.15 0.63
CA ILE A 22 8.55 -4.80 1.32
C ILE A 22 7.60 -5.44 0.31
N LEU A 23 7.23 -4.70 -0.74
CA LEU A 23 6.34 -5.21 -1.78
C LEU A 23 6.95 -6.40 -2.53
N ASP A 24 8.24 -6.34 -2.84
CA ASP A 24 8.91 -7.42 -3.55
C ASP A 24 9.00 -8.69 -2.71
N LYS A 25 9.14 -8.55 -1.39
CA LYS A 25 9.26 -9.71 -0.49
C LYS A 25 7.91 -10.25 -0.04
N THR A 26 6.84 -9.49 -0.17
CA THR A 26 5.50 -9.90 0.25
C THR A 26 4.62 -10.25 -0.96
N ILE A 27 4.12 -9.23 -1.64
CA ILE A 27 3.13 -9.40 -2.71
C ILE A 27 3.76 -9.96 -3.98
N ASN A 28 4.82 -9.32 -4.48
CA ASN A 28 5.41 -9.69 -5.77
C ASN A 28 6.09 -11.05 -5.76
N ARG A 29 6.35 -11.60 -4.59
CA ARG A 29 6.95 -12.92 -4.44
C ARG A 29 5.94 -14.07 -4.45
N ASN A 30 4.67 -13.76 -4.26
CA ASN A 30 3.62 -14.77 -4.17
C ASN A 30 2.96 -14.97 -5.53
N PRO A 31 3.17 -16.15 -6.21
CA PRO A 31 2.65 -16.36 -7.55
C PRO A 31 1.12 -16.31 -7.63
N ASP A 32 0.41 -16.81 -6.62
CA ASP A 32 -1.04 -16.81 -6.60
C ASP A 32 -1.59 -15.39 -6.51
N VAL A 33 -0.98 -14.56 -5.69
CA VAL A 33 -1.35 -13.15 -5.55
C VAL A 33 -1.05 -12.39 -6.84
N CYS A 34 0.11 -12.64 -7.45
CA CYS A 34 0.47 -12.01 -8.71
C CYS A 34 -0.51 -12.36 -9.83
N GLN A 35 -0.98 -13.59 -9.87
CA GLN A 35 -1.97 -13.99 -10.87
C GLN A 35 -3.29 -13.25 -10.66
N ARG A 36 -3.73 -13.09 -9.42
CA ARG A 36 -4.95 -12.36 -9.08
C ARG A 36 -4.82 -10.86 -9.37
N LEU A 37 -3.62 -10.29 -9.19
CA LEU A 37 -3.38 -8.88 -9.47
C LEU A 37 -3.66 -8.50 -10.94
N ARG A 38 -3.61 -9.45 -11.85
CA ARG A 38 -3.89 -9.19 -13.26
C ARG A 38 -5.30 -8.67 -13.50
N GLU A 39 -6.25 -8.98 -12.59
CA GLU A 39 -7.63 -8.50 -12.70
C GLU A 39 -7.77 -7.00 -12.44
N ILE A 40 -6.80 -6.40 -11.75
CA ILE A 40 -6.79 -4.96 -11.49
C ILE A 40 -5.59 -4.28 -12.16
N GLY A 41 -5.15 -4.83 -13.29
CA GLY A 41 -4.05 -4.25 -14.06
C GLY A 41 -4.35 -2.83 -14.49
N GLY A 42 -3.37 -1.94 -14.35
CA GLY A 42 -3.50 -0.52 -14.68
C GLY A 42 -4.04 0.34 -13.57
N LYS A 43 -4.52 -0.24 -12.48
CA LYS A 43 -5.05 0.54 -11.35
C LYS A 43 -3.91 1.12 -10.51
N THR A 44 -4.14 2.32 -9.99
CA THR A 44 -3.16 3.05 -9.19
C THR A 44 -3.71 3.29 -7.80
N PHE A 45 -2.84 3.11 -6.81
CA PHE A 45 -3.16 3.27 -5.39
C PHE A 45 -2.27 4.33 -4.78
N LEU A 46 -2.85 5.17 -3.93
CA LEU A 46 -2.10 6.15 -3.16
C LEU A 46 -2.28 5.84 -1.67
N LEU A 47 -1.17 5.69 -0.96
CA LEU A 47 -1.17 5.52 0.50
C LEU A 47 -0.75 6.83 1.14
N GLU A 48 -1.61 7.38 1.99
CA GLU A 48 -1.32 8.62 2.71
C GLU A 48 -1.05 8.31 4.19
N ALA A 49 0.22 8.37 4.58
CA ALA A 49 0.65 8.20 5.97
C ALA A 49 0.69 9.58 6.63
N GLY A 50 -0.43 9.99 7.22
CA GLY A 50 -0.62 11.35 7.72
C GLY A 50 0.26 11.70 8.90
N ASP A 51 0.63 10.73 9.73
CA ASP A 51 1.46 10.97 10.93
C ASP A 51 2.91 11.34 10.60
N ILE A 52 3.42 10.89 9.46
CA ILE A 52 4.78 11.21 9.01
C ILE A 52 4.80 12.12 7.78
N HIS A 53 3.62 12.56 7.32
CA HIS A 53 3.46 13.43 6.14
C HIS A 53 4.13 12.86 4.89
N LYS A 54 3.99 11.55 4.66
CA LYS A 54 4.53 10.87 3.50
C LYS A 54 3.43 10.17 2.72
N ASN A 55 3.55 10.19 1.40
CA ASN A 55 2.64 9.51 0.49
C ASN A 55 3.42 8.50 -0.33
N TYR A 56 2.80 7.34 -0.56
CA TYR A 56 3.38 6.27 -1.35
C TYR A 56 2.42 5.93 -2.47
N SER A 57 2.88 5.95 -3.70
CA SER A 57 2.06 5.58 -4.85
C SER A 57 2.57 4.31 -5.48
N PHE A 58 1.64 3.42 -5.85
CA PHE A 58 1.98 2.22 -6.61
C PHE A 58 0.87 1.91 -7.60
N TYR A 59 1.23 1.17 -8.63
CA TYR A 59 0.28 0.72 -9.65
C TYR A 59 0.51 -0.75 -9.95
N VAL A 60 -0.50 -1.36 -10.58
CA VAL A 60 -0.45 -2.79 -10.93
C VAL A 60 -0.18 -2.90 -12.41
N GLU A 61 0.85 -3.68 -12.78
CA GLU A 61 1.21 -3.93 -14.17
C GLU A 61 1.78 -5.33 -14.30
N ASP A 62 1.28 -6.09 -15.26
CA ASP A 62 1.73 -7.46 -15.54
C ASP A 62 1.71 -8.38 -14.32
N GLY A 63 0.70 -8.24 -13.47
CA GLY A 63 0.56 -9.06 -12.27
C GLY A 63 1.54 -8.71 -11.16
N ARG A 64 2.11 -7.53 -11.18
CA ARG A 64 3.05 -7.07 -10.17
C ARG A 64 2.67 -5.69 -9.67
N ILE A 65 3.08 -5.40 -8.45
CA ILE A 65 2.97 -4.04 -7.90
C ILE A 65 4.25 -3.29 -8.20
N CYS A 66 4.10 -2.12 -8.80
CA CYS A 66 5.19 -1.25 -9.18
C CYS A 66 5.09 0.07 -8.42
N VAL A 67 6.15 0.47 -7.76
CA VAL A 67 6.18 1.75 -7.05
C VAL A 67 6.27 2.89 -8.06
N ASP A 68 5.47 3.95 -7.84
CA ASP A 68 5.51 5.19 -8.61
C ASP A 68 6.18 6.26 -7.74
N PRO A 69 7.52 6.42 -7.84
CA PRO A 69 8.27 7.27 -6.91
C PRO A 69 7.90 8.74 -6.99
N GLU A 70 7.47 9.21 -8.17
CA GLU A 70 7.14 10.61 -8.39
C GLU A 70 5.66 10.92 -8.18
N ARG A 71 4.84 9.90 -7.92
CA ARG A 71 3.40 10.04 -7.66
C ARG A 71 2.67 10.81 -8.76
N LYS A 72 3.01 10.54 -10.01
CA LYS A 72 2.44 11.24 -11.17
C LYS A 72 1.13 10.66 -11.65
N ARG A 73 0.82 9.43 -11.27
CA ARG A 73 -0.40 8.77 -11.72
C ARG A 73 -1.59 9.21 -10.87
N MET A 74 -2.74 9.41 -11.52
CA MET A 74 -3.99 9.67 -10.81
C MET A 74 -4.41 8.40 -10.08
N PRO A 75 -4.66 8.45 -8.76
CA PRO A 75 -5.06 7.26 -8.02
C PRO A 75 -6.50 6.86 -8.31
N ASP A 76 -6.72 5.57 -8.49
CA ASP A 76 -8.05 4.98 -8.51
C ASP A 76 -8.55 4.72 -7.09
N VAL A 77 -7.63 4.45 -6.18
CA VAL A 77 -7.92 4.18 -4.76
C VAL A 77 -6.95 4.99 -3.92
N VAL A 78 -7.48 5.62 -2.87
CA VAL A 78 -6.68 6.32 -1.86
C VAL A 78 -6.90 5.66 -0.51
N MET A 79 -5.82 5.27 0.14
CA MET A 79 -5.84 4.67 1.48
C MET A 79 -5.16 5.62 2.45
N GLN A 80 -5.83 5.91 3.57
CA GLN A 80 -5.33 6.83 4.58
C GLN A 80 -5.17 6.11 5.91
N GLY A 81 -4.05 6.32 6.56
CA GLY A 81 -3.75 5.73 7.85
C GLY A 81 -2.43 6.24 8.37
N ASP A 82 -1.99 5.74 9.53
CA ASP A 82 -0.65 6.04 10.00
C ASP A 82 0.36 5.03 9.42
N PHE A 83 1.63 5.34 9.57
CA PHE A 83 2.70 4.52 9.02
C PHE A 83 2.66 3.09 9.59
N ASP A 84 2.43 2.96 10.89
CA ASP A 84 2.36 1.66 11.55
C ASP A 84 1.21 0.80 11.02
N THR A 85 0.07 1.42 10.71
CA THR A 85 -1.07 0.72 10.12
C THR A 85 -0.70 0.11 8.78
N PHE A 86 -0.07 0.87 7.90
CA PHE A 86 0.35 0.35 6.60
C PHE A 86 1.41 -0.73 6.73
N LEU A 87 2.36 -0.55 7.63
CA LEU A 87 3.41 -1.53 7.86
C LEU A 87 2.82 -2.87 8.32
N ARG A 88 1.89 -2.83 9.27
CA ARG A 88 1.21 -4.04 9.75
C ARG A 88 0.38 -4.71 8.66
N LEU A 89 -0.29 -3.90 7.85
CA LEU A 89 -1.12 -4.41 6.76
C LEU A 89 -0.28 -5.19 5.75
N PHE A 90 0.81 -4.60 5.27
CA PHE A 90 1.64 -5.22 4.24
C PHE A 90 2.51 -6.36 4.79
N LEU A 91 2.85 -6.33 6.06
CA LEU A 91 3.60 -7.42 6.71
C LEU A 91 2.69 -8.52 7.28
N ARG A 92 1.38 -8.41 7.06
CA ARG A 92 0.37 -9.36 7.54
C ARG A 92 0.34 -9.50 9.06
N LYS A 93 0.58 -8.43 9.78
CA LYS A 93 0.50 -8.39 11.24
C LYS A 93 -0.84 -7.84 11.72
N ALA A 94 -1.70 -7.46 10.80
CA ALA A 94 -3.05 -7.00 11.09
C ALA A 94 -3.96 -7.31 9.93
N ASP A 95 -5.22 -7.60 10.25
CA ASP A 95 -6.25 -7.88 9.29
C ASP A 95 -6.80 -6.57 8.70
N ALA A 96 -6.92 -6.50 7.38
CA ALA A 96 -7.41 -5.30 6.69
C ALA A 96 -8.82 -4.92 7.13
N ASP A 97 -9.71 -5.90 7.33
CA ASP A 97 -11.07 -5.63 7.77
C ASP A 97 -11.09 -5.02 9.16
N SER A 98 -10.29 -5.55 10.09
CA SER A 98 -10.19 -5.01 11.44
C SER A 98 -9.69 -3.58 11.45
N LEU A 99 -8.70 -3.27 10.62
CA LEU A 99 -8.17 -1.91 10.50
C LEU A 99 -9.21 -0.96 9.92
N PHE A 100 -9.97 -1.41 8.93
CA PHE A 100 -11.01 -0.61 8.31
C PHE A 100 -12.15 -0.33 9.29
N PHE A 101 -12.66 -1.37 9.98
CA PHE A 101 -13.77 -1.20 10.93
C PHE A 101 -13.38 -0.39 12.17
N SER A 102 -12.12 -0.45 12.59
CA SER A 102 -11.63 0.39 13.69
C SER A 102 -11.28 1.81 13.26
N ARG A 103 -11.47 2.13 11.99
CA ARG A 103 -11.16 3.42 11.37
C ARG A 103 -9.68 3.79 11.39
N ARG A 104 -8.82 2.82 11.61
CA ARG A 104 -7.38 3.02 11.48
C ARG A 104 -6.95 3.10 10.02
N LEU A 105 -7.76 2.50 9.15
CA LEU A 105 -7.55 2.51 7.71
C LEU A 105 -8.81 3.08 7.05
N VAL A 106 -8.66 4.16 6.32
CA VAL A 106 -9.75 4.76 5.53
C VAL A 106 -9.45 4.54 4.07
N ILE A 107 -10.44 4.02 3.32
CA ILE A 107 -10.29 3.71 1.91
C ILE A 107 -11.30 4.54 1.12
N LYS A 108 -10.82 5.24 0.08
CA LYS A 108 -11.64 6.06 -0.80
C LYS A 108 -11.34 5.70 -2.25
N GLY A 109 -12.31 5.95 -3.13
CA GLY A 109 -12.14 5.76 -4.57
C GLY A 109 -12.97 4.61 -5.10
N ASP A 110 -12.46 3.94 -6.14
CA ASP A 110 -13.16 2.85 -6.82
C ASP A 110 -13.43 1.69 -5.84
N VAL A 111 -14.70 1.49 -5.53
CA VAL A 111 -15.13 0.49 -4.55
C VAL A 111 -14.75 -0.92 -4.97
N LYS A 112 -14.99 -1.26 -6.23
CA LYS A 112 -14.69 -2.60 -6.74
C LYS A 112 -13.20 -2.93 -6.63
N THR A 113 -12.35 -2.01 -7.04
CA THR A 113 -10.89 -2.17 -6.95
C THR A 113 -10.44 -2.25 -5.49
N SER A 114 -11.00 -1.41 -4.62
CA SER A 114 -10.68 -1.39 -3.19
C SER A 114 -11.00 -2.72 -2.52
N VAL A 115 -12.19 -3.24 -2.76
CA VAL A 115 -12.62 -4.52 -2.17
C VAL A 115 -11.76 -5.66 -2.70
N PHE A 116 -11.46 -5.66 -3.99
CA PHE A 116 -10.61 -6.67 -4.58
C PHE A 116 -9.22 -6.68 -3.93
N PHE A 117 -8.60 -5.51 -3.81
CA PHE A 117 -7.26 -5.39 -3.23
C PHE A 117 -7.25 -5.78 -1.75
N LYS A 118 -8.25 -5.36 -0.99
CA LYS A 118 -8.39 -5.73 0.41
C LYS A 118 -8.45 -7.26 0.57
N ASN A 119 -9.28 -7.91 -0.24
CA ASN A 119 -9.39 -9.37 -0.20
C ASN A 119 -8.11 -10.06 -0.62
N LEU A 120 -7.40 -9.47 -1.58
CA LEU A 120 -6.11 -9.99 -2.04
C LEU A 120 -5.08 -10.01 -0.90
N LEU A 121 -5.03 -8.97 -0.08
CA LEU A 121 -4.11 -8.89 1.04
C LEU A 121 -4.34 -10.00 2.08
N GLU A 122 -5.56 -10.53 2.16
CA GLU A 122 -5.87 -11.64 3.06
C GLU A 122 -5.26 -12.97 2.61
N HIS A 123 -4.80 -13.05 1.37
CA HIS A 123 -4.19 -14.26 0.81
C HIS A 123 -2.66 -14.23 0.87
N LEU A 124 -2.09 -13.21 1.45
CA LEU A 124 -0.62 -13.14 1.57
C LEU A 124 -0.03 -14.20 2.49
#